data_c5e193a4e7979221596294edaa9e495c
#
_entry.id   c5e193a4e7979221596294edaa9e495c
#
_cell.length_a   1.000
_cell.length_b   1.000
_cell.length_c   1.000
_cell.angle_alpha   90.00
_cell.angle_beta   90.00
_cell.angle_gamma   90.00
#
_symmetry.space_group_name_H-M   'P 1'
#
loop_
_entity.id
_entity.type
_entity.pdbx_description
1 polymer ?
#
loop_
_entity_poly.entity_id
_entity_poly.type
_entity_poly.pdbx_seq_one_letter_code
_entity_poly.pdbx_strand_id
1 'polypeptide(L)'
;MSIQAFIDGMNAQMQRERSKTQMTLGQIIEALEGIPADAQVANLRGPHSYRGYYDDLAFKRSEGTRYASDLLADCKAAMGKAFEGYKGGRYVMGEMTPVWIADYGCCGVKLIALRAGGDIDVDYDD
;
A
#
# COMPACT_ATOMS: atom_id res chain seq x y z
N MET A 1 20.96 -10.18 -22.45
CA MET A 1 20.00 -9.81 -21.40
C MET A 1 19.68 -11.05 -20.56
N SER A 2 19.77 -10.96 -19.27
CA SER A 2 19.43 -12.08 -18.39
C SER A 2 17.90 -12.22 -18.26
N ILE A 3 17.45 -13.45 -17.95
CA ILE A 3 16.03 -13.70 -17.68
C ILE A 3 15.56 -12.88 -16.48
N GLN A 4 16.40 -12.73 -15.47
CA GLN A 4 16.08 -11.95 -14.28
C GLN A 4 15.84 -10.47 -14.62
N ALA A 5 16.68 -9.87 -15.46
CA ALA A 5 16.49 -8.48 -15.88
C ALA A 5 15.18 -8.29 -16.66
N PHE A 6 14.79 -9.28 -17.47
CA PHE A 6 13.52 -9.26 -18.20
C PHE A 6 12.32 -9.31 -17.22
N ILE A 7 12.37 -10.21 -16.23
CA ILE A 7 11.30 -10.34 -15.22
C ILE A 7 11.20 -9.06 -14.38
N ASP A 8 12.33 -8.48 -13.96
CA ASP A 8 12.35 -7.24 -13.19
C ASP A 8 11.75 -6.08 -13.98
N GLY A 9 12.03 -6.00 -15.28
CA GLY A 9 11.46 -4.99 -16.16
C GLY A 9 9.95 -5.15 -16.31
N MET A 10 9.44 -6.37 -16.44
CA MET A 10 8.01 -6.64 -16.49
C MET A 10 7.31 -6.25 -15.19
N ASN A 11 7.88 -6.62 -14.04
CA ASN A 11 7.31 -6.29 -12.73
C ASN A 11 7.22 -4.77 -12.53
N ALA A 12 8.27 -4.04 -12.91
CA ALA A 12 8.30 -2.58 -12.81
C ALA A 12 7.23 -1.93 -13.69
N GLN A 13 7.01 -2.45 -14.90
CA GLN A 13 5.98 -1.94 -15.81
C GLN A 13 4.58 -2.21 -15.26
N MET A 14 4.31 -3.41 -14.77
CA MET A 14 3.03 -3.77 -14.17
C MET A 14 2.73 -2.91 -12.95
N GLN A 15 3.72 -2.67 -12.10
CA GLN A 15 3.57 -1.81 -10.93
C GLN A 15 3.24 -0.37 -11.32
N ARG A 16 3.88 0.18 -12.36
CA ARG A 16 3.57 1.52 -12.86
C ARG A 16 2.14 1.63 -13.39
N GLU A 17 1.64 0.59 -14.04
CA GLU A 17 0.25 0.57 -14.51
C GLU A 17 -0.74 0.56 -13.35
N ARG A 18 -0.50 -0.24 -12.33
CA ARG A 18 -1.34 -0.26 -11.13
C ARG A 18 -1.32 1.08 -10.41
N SER A 19 -0.17 1.75 -10.34
CA SER A 19 -0.03 3.05 -9.67
C SER A 19 -0.83 4.17 -10.35
N LYS A 20 -1.29 3.98 -11.58
CA LYS A 20 -2.17 4.93 -12.26
C LYS A 20 -3.63 4.80 -11.81
N THR A 21 -4.01 3.66 -11.24
CA THR A 21 -5.39 3.35 -10.89
C THR A 21 -5.65 3.32 -9.39
N GLN A 22 -4.62 3.45 -8.57
CA GLN A 22 -4.73 3.40 -7.12
C GLN A 22 -3.62 4.21 -6.46
N MET A 23 -3.79 4.54 -5.17
CA MET A 23 -2.78 5.28 -4.43
C MET A 23 -1.51 4.46 -4.27
N THR A 24 -0.38 5.15 -4.35
CA THR A 24 0.93 4.57 -4.01
C THR A 24 1.29 4.92 -2.56
N LEU A 25 2.26 4.21 -2.00
CA LEU A 25 2.75 4.48 -0.64
C LEU A 25 3.22 5.94 -0.50
N GLY A 26 3.93 6.46 -1.51
CA GLY A 26 4.37 7.87 -1.52
C GLY A 26 3.21 8.84 -1.52
N GLN A 27 2.15 8.55 -2.29
CA GLN A 27 0.95 9.39 -2.33
C GLN A 27 0.18 9.37 -1.02
N ILE A 28 0.13 8.24 -0.34
CA ILE A 28 -0.51 8.15 0.99
C ILE A 28 0.27 8.98 2.00
N ILE A 29 1.60 8.89 2.00
CA ILE A 29 2.45 9.69 2.87
C ILE A 29 2.21 11.18 2.62
N GLU A 30 2.21 11.60 1.36
CA GLU A 30 1.96 12.99 0.98
C GLU A 30 0.58 13.47 1.44
N ALA A 31 -0.46 12.66 1.26
CA ALA A 31 -1.81 12.99 1.71
C ALA A 31 -1.88 13.15 3.23
N LEU A 32 -1.24 12.24 3.97
CA LEU A 32 -1.23 12.30 5.45
C LEU A 32 -0.42 13.48 5.96
N GLU A 33 0.65 13.87 5.28
CA GLU A 33 1.43 15.06 5.64
C GLU A 33 0.65 16.35 5.40
N GLY A 34 -0.34 16.33 4.52
CA GLY A 34 -1.18 17.48 4.18
C GLY A 34 -2.37 17.70 5.12
N ILE A 35 -2.60 16.82 6.10
CA ILE A 35 -3.70 16.97 7.06
C ILE A 35 -3.14 17.06 8.48
N PRO A 36 -3.92 17.63 9.45
CA PRO A 36 -3.45 17.74 10.83
C PRO A 36 -3.10 16.38 11.44
N ALA A 37 -2.05 16.36 12.27
CA ALA A 37 -1.55 15.11 12.89
C ALA A 37 -2.62 14.43 13.76
N ASP A 38 -3.49 15.20 14.38
CA ASP A 38 -4.57 14.71 15.24
C ASP A 38 -5.88 14.46 14.48
N ALA A 39 -5.91 14.68 13.17
CA ALA A 39 -7.05 14.29 12.34
C ALA A 39 -7.21 12.78 12.36
N GLN A 40 -8.45 12.32 12.33
CA GLN A 40 -8.74 10.89 12.30
C GLN A 40 -8.92 10.42 10.86
N VAL A 41 -8.34 9.26 10.56
CA VAL A 41 -8.40 8.62 9.24
C VAL A 41 -8.84 7.18 9.42
N ALA A 42 -9.12 6.49 8.32
CA ALA A 42 -9.48 5.07 8.36
C ALA A 42 -8.45 4.27 9.15
N ASN A 43 -8.92 3.31 9.95
CA ASN A 43 -8.07 2.49 10.82
C ASN A 43 -7.37 1.41 10.00
N LEU A 44 -6.38 1.80 9.21
CA LEU A 44 -5.55 0.91 8.41
C LEU A 44 -4.34 0.49 9.23
N ARG A 45 -4.13 -0.82 9.37
CA ARG A 45 -3.08 -1.40 10.24
C ARG A 45 -2.41 -2.58 9.55
N GLY A 46 -1.31 -3.03 10.14
CA GLY A 46 -0.64 -4.27 9.77
C GLY A 46 -0.16 -4.32 8.33
N PRO A 47 0.69 -3.37 7.89
CA PRO A 47 1.19 -3.39 6.52
C PRO A 47 1.90 -4.71 6.22
N HIS A 48 1.66 -5.25 5.03
CA HIS A 48 2.20 -6.53 4.58
C HIS A 48 2.25 -6.59 3.06
N SER A 49 3.00 -7.56 2.52
CA SER A 49 3.04 -7.81 1.08
C SER A 49 1.66 -8.30 0.61
N TYR A 50 1.16 -7.71 -0.48
CA TYR A 50 -0.17 -8.04 -1.02
C TYR A 50 -0.15 -9.38 -1.74
N ARG A 51 -1.07 -10.27 -1.38
CA ARG A 51 -1.21 -11.54 -2.10
C ARG A 51 -1.85 -11.28 -3.47
N GLY A 52 -1.16 -11.64 -4.52
CA GLY A 52 -1.53 -11.38 -5.91
C GLY A 52 -0.44 -10.60 -6.61
N TYR A 53 0.02 -9.51 -5.98
CA TYR A 53 1.16 -8.73 -6.45
C TYR A 53 2.07 -8.48 -5.25
N TYR A 54 3.00 -9.39 -5.01
CA TYR A 54 3.80 -9.39 -3.77
C TYR A 54 4.72 -8.19 -3.59
N ASP A 55 5.03 -7.49 -4.68
CA ASP A 55 5.79 -6.23 -4.62
C ASP A 55 4.91 -5.01 -4.28
N ASP A 56 3.60 -5.21 -4.14
CA ASP A 56 2.67 -4.19 -3.65
C ASP A 56 2.45 -4.34 -2.14
N LEU A 57 1.98 -3.26 -1.51
CA LEU A 57 1.73 -3.21 -0.07
C LEU A 57 0.23 -3.30 0.20
N ALA A 58 -0.15 -3.99 1.26
CA ALA A 58 -1.53 -4.03 1.72
C ALA A 58 -1.62 -3.64 3.19
N PHE A 59 -2.74 -3.02 3.56
CA PHE A 59 -3.10 -2.74 4.95
C PHE A 59 -4.39 -3.49 5.29
N LYS A 60 -4.49 -3.94 6.53
CA LYS A 60 -5.74 -4.45 7.09
C LYS A 60 -6.59 -3.27 7.53
N ARG A 61 -7.90 -3.33 7.27
CA ARG A 61 -8.83 -2.33 7.76
C ARG A 61 -9.53 -2.84 9.00
N SER A 62 -9.42 -2.09 10.09
CA SER A 62 -10.11 -2.36 11.34
C SER A 62 -11.26 -1.36 11.53
N GLU A 63 -12.16 -1.65 12.46
CA GLU A 63 -13.25 -0.73 12.79
C GLU A 63 -12.72 0.55 13.40
N GLY A 64 -13.48 1.63 13.23
CA GLY A 64 -13.15 2.94 13.76
C GLY A 64 -12.10 3.68 12.96
N THR A 65 -11.43 4.58 13.63
CA THR A 65 -10.42 5.45 13.04
C THR A 65 -9.13 5.43 13.86
N ARG A 66 -8.06 5.99 13.30
CA ARG A 66 -6.80 6.22 14.02
C ARG A 66 -6.29 7.60 13.67
N TYR A 67 -5.33 8.11 14.44
CA TYR A 67 -4.73 9.41 14.13
C TYR A 67 -3.90 9.34 12.85
N ALA A 68 -3.99 10.42 12.06
CA ALA A 68 -3.21 10.55 10.83
C ALA A 68 -1.71 10.39 11.10
N SER A 69 -1.21 10.93 12.22
CA SER A 69 0.20 10.79 12.60
C SER A 69 0.61 9.34 12.82
N ASP A 70 -0.27 8.51 13.37
CA ASP A 70 0.02 7.09 13.62
C ASP A 70 0.09 6.30 12.31
N LEU A 71 -0.86 6.53 11.41
CA LEU A 71 -0.82 5.89 10.09
C LEU A 71 0.39 6.38 9.28
N LEU A 72 0.69 7.67 9.35
CA LEU A 72 1.86 8.25 8.67
C LEU A 72 3.15 7.58 9.16
N ALA A 73 3.29 7.36 10.48
CA ALA A 73 4.46 6.68 11.02
C ALA A 73 4.61 5.26 10.45
N ASP A 74 3.50 4.52 10.36
CA ASP A 74 3.50 3.17 9.76
C ASP A 74 3.89 3.21 8.28
N CYS A 75 3.37 4.17 7.53
CA CYS A 75 3.71 4.33 6.11
C CYS A 75 5.19 4.67 5.90
N LYS A 76 5.72 5.58 6.72
CA LYS A 76 7.14 5.94 6.65
C LYS A 76 8.04 4.76 7.03
N ALA A 77 7.63 3.98 8.04
CA ALA A 77 8.37 2.78 8.44
C ALA A 77 8.35 1.70 7.34
N ALA A 78 7.28 1.63 6.55
CA ALA A 78 7.18 0.69 5.44
C ALA A 78 8.06 1.09 4.25
N MET A 79 8.34 2.37 4.09
CA MET A 79 9.16 2.88 2.99
C MET A 79 10.58 2.32 3.09
N GLY A 80 11.02 1.63 2.06
CA GLY A 80 12.33 0.99 2.02
C GLY A 80 12.45 -0.30 2.83
N LYS A 81 11.37 -0.71 3.49
CA LYS A 81 11.37 -1.95 4.29
C LYS A 81 11.05 -3.14 3.39
N ALA A 82 11.68 -4.28 3.70
CA ALA A 82 11.39 -5.54 3.04
C ALA A 82 10.28 -6.29 3.79
N PHE A 83 9.33 -6.81 3.02
CA PHE A 83 8.23 -7.64 3.53
C PHE A 83 8.31 -9.02 2.88
N GLU A 84 7.95 -10.05 3.64
CA GLU A 84 7.90 -11.40 3.13
C GLU A 84 6.55 -11.68 2.47
N GLY A 85 6.56 -12.20 1.25
CA GLY A 85 5.35 -12.61 0.55
C GLY A 85 4.69 -13.82 1.20
N TYR A 86 3.38 -13.98 1.03
CA TYR A 86 2.63 -15.09 1.61
C TYR A 86 3.19 -16.46 1.20
N LYS A 87 3.68 -16.57 -0.04
CA LYS A 87 4.30 -17.81 -0.56
C LYS A 87 5.83 -17.76 -0.52
N GLY A 88 6.40 -16.87 0.27
CA GLY A 88 7.85 -16.65 0.36
C GLY A 88 8.31 -15.52 -0.54
N GLY A 89 9.61 -15.24 -0.49
CA GLY A 89 10.20 -14.14 -1.22
C GLY A 89 10.22 -12.85 -0.41
N ARG A 90 11.14 -11.96 -0.76
CA ARG A 90 11.37 -10.71 -0.05
C ARG A 90 11.17 -9.54 -1.00
N TYR A 91 10.29 -8.63 -0.63
CA TYR A 91 9.87 -7.51 -1.49
C TYR A 91 10.07 -6.19 -0.75
N VAL A 92 10.82 -5.26 -1.35
CA VAL A 92 11.11 -3.95 -0.77
C VAL A 92 10.09 -2.93 -1.29
N MET A 93 9.43 -2.22 -0.37
CA MET A 93 8.42 -1.23 -0.71
C MET A 93 9.04 0.13 -0.94
N GLY A 94 8.49 0.89 -1.89
CA GLY A 94 8.97 2.21 -2.26
C GLY A 94 7.83 3.21 -2.46
N GLU A 95 8.18 4.42 -2.87
CA GLU A 95 7.19 5.49 -3.06
C GLU A 95 6.16 5.19 -4.15
N MET A 96 6.55 4.41 -5.17
CA MET A 96 5.65 4.04 -6.28
C MET A 96 4.90 2.74 -6.02
N THR A 97 5.07 2.12 -4.86
CA THR A 97 4.40 0.86 -4.51
C THR A 97 2.90 1.07 -4.38
N PRO A 98 2.07 0.42 -5.21
CA PRO A 98 0.62 0.51 -5.08
C PRO A 98 0.13 -0.09 -3.76
N VAL A 99 -0.95 0.48 -3.21
CA VAL A 99 -1.47 0.07 -1.90
C VAL A 99 -2.87 -0.51 -2.04
N TRP A 100 -3.08 -1.61 -1.35
CA TRP A 100 -4.32 -2.38 -1.30
C TRP A 100 -4.85 -2.44 0.12
N ILE A 101 -6.11 -2.80 0.25
CA ILE A 101 -6.72 -3.13 1.55
C ILE A 101 -7.09 -4.61 1.50
N ALA A 102 -6.42 -5.41 2.33
CA ALA A 102 -6.58 -6.85 2.38
C ALA A 102 -5.99 -7.43 3.66
N ASP A 103 -6.53 -8.55 4.10
CA ASP A 103 -5.90 -9.36 5.15
C ASP A 103 -4.69 -10.11 4.59
N TYR A 104 -3.74 -10.43 5.46
CA TYR A 104 -2.55 -11.18 5.06
C TYR A 104 -2.94 -12.53 4.45
N GLY A 105 -2.39 -12.81 3.29
CA GLY A 105 -2.69 -14.05 2.56
C GLY A 105 -3.97 -13.99 1.72
N CYS A 106 -4.66 -12.84 1.69
CA CYS A 106 -5.90 -12.65 0.93
C CYS A 106 -5.73 -11.57 -0.13
N CYS A 107 -6.51 -11.68 -1.20
CA CYS A 107 -6.70 -10.58 -2.15
C CYS A 107 -7.77 -9.64 -1.60
N GLY A 108 -7.71 -8.37 -1.98
CA GLY A 108 -8.66 -7.37 -1.50
C GLY A 108 -8.96 -6.31 -2.55
N VAL A 109 -9.05 -5.06 -2.12
CA VAL A 109 -9.46 -3.94 -2.95
C VAL A 109 -8.34 -2.91 -3.08
N LYS A 110 -8.33 -2.17 -4.19
CA LYS A 110 -7.40 -1.06 -4.42
C LYS A 110 -7.78 0.10 -3.52
N LEU A 111 -6.79 0.76 -2.91
CA LEU A 111 -7.01 2.01 -2.21
C LEU A 111 -6.92 3.16 -3.23
N ILE A 112 -8.03 3.83 -3.46
CA ILE A 112 -8.13 4.89 -4.47
C ILE A 112 -7.91 6.27 -3.85
N ALA A 113 -8.51 6.53 -2.69
CA ALA A 113 -8.37 7.81 -2.00
C ALA A 113 -8.52 7.63 -0.49
N LEU A 114 -7.84 8.49 0.27
CA LEU A 114 -7.89 8.51 1.73
C LEU A 114 -8.14 9.95 2.18
N ARG A 115 -9.12 10.14 3.07
CA ARG A 115 -9.54 11.46 3.55
C ARG A 115 -9.59 11.50 5.06
N ALA A 116 -9.49 12.72 5.61
CA ALA A 116 -9.78 12.96 7.02
C ALA A 116 -11.24 12.61 7.32
N GLY A 117 -11.51 12.14 8.54
CA GLY A 117 -12.84 11.69 8.94
C GLY A 117 -13.07 10.20 8.84
N GLY A 118 -12.09 9.46 8.31
CA GLY A 118 -12.16 8.00 8.19
C GLY A 118 -12.67 7.47 6.86
N ASP A 119 -12.98 8.36 5.91
CA ASP A 119 -13.48 7.95 4.60
C ASP A 119 -12.35 7.52 3.68
N ILE A 120 -12.58 6.43 2.96
CA ILE A 120 -11.68 5.99 1.89
C ILE A 120 -12.52 5.60 0.68
N ASP A 121 -11.93 5.76 -0.51
CA ASP A 121 -12.47 5.20 -1.74
C ASP A 121 -11.67 3.96 -2.10
N VAL A 122 -12.36 2.90 -2.46
CA VAL A 122 -11.76 1.63 -2.86
C VAL A 122 -12.37 1.15 -4.17
N ASP A 123 -11.63 0.28 -4.87
CA ASP A 123 -12.11 -0.33 -6.10
C ASP A 123 -11.58 -1.76 -6.18
N TYR A 124 -12.36 -2.61 -6.83
CA TYR A 124 -11.99 -4.01 -7.02
C TYR A 124 -11.02 -4.15 -8.18
N ASP A 125 -10.14 -5.14 -8.05
CA ASP A 125 -9.25 -5.53 -9.13
C ASP A 125 -10.02 -6.43 -10.11
N ASP A 126 -10.27 -5.92 -11.29
CA ASP A 126 -10.97 -6.69 -12.33
C ASP A 126 -10.01 -7.59 -13.10
#